data_addb9c50082e62c6d6f072e0fbe23a8f
#
_entry.id   addb9c50082e62c6d6f072e0fbe23a8f
#
_cell.length_a   1.000
_cell.length_b   1.000
_cell.length_c   1.000
_cell.angle_alpha   90.00
_cell.angle_beta   90.00
_cell.angle_gamma   90.00
#
_symmetry.space_group_name_H-M   'P 1'
#
loop_
_entity.id
_entity.type
_entity.pdbx_description
1 polymer ?
#
loop_
_entity_poly.entity_id
_entity_poly.type
_entity_poly.pdbx_seq_one_letter_code
_entity_poly.pdbx_strand_id
1 'polypeptide(L)'
;MKVKSSTGSRCRFRFDIGTYCFKRLASIPRVLLVLVSGLILSSAAHAQVLKIVINDTIQPITEEYIARAVDEAARRNDQALLIEMNTPGGLVESTRHIIEKITSSQVPVIVYVAPSGARAGSAGIFILEAADVAAMAPGTNAGAAHPVLLIGPSSVKPDDEMGKKIENDAAALMRSVVSRRGRNVELAESAVRESKSFTDQEALSQHLTDYIAASEADLFRQMQGKLIKRFNGEEVKLDLTGQAVVPFGMTLKEHILGYLMDPNMAFILLAIGALALYAEFNHPGAVVPGTVGVVFILIAAFALNLLPTRFAALGLIVGAFALFAAEAKFATHGVLTVGGIVLFTLGGLLLVDSPIPEMRVHLLTALAVSIPLGVITAFLMTIAVKARRNKQVSGAQGLIGEVGVAQTSLAPRGKIFVHGELWDAVSSVEVPVGQSVVVRRLDGFVLQVDPVLDATQVVPAPATLR
;
A
#
# COMPACT_ATOMS: atom_id res chain seq x y z
N MET A 1 -12.79 86.47 17.17
CA MET A 1 -12.16 86.87 18.43
C MET A 1 -10.83 86.11 18.49
N LYS A 2 -9.76 86.70 18.00
CA LYS A 2 -8.58 87.21 18.75
C LYS A 2 -8.22 86.25 19.90
N VAL A 3 -7.00 85.69 20.12
CA VAL A 3 -5.68 86.36 20.05
C VAL A 3 -4.57 85.28 20.25
N LYS A 4 -3.45 85.45 19.48
CA LYS A 4 -2.02 85.32 19.83
C LYS A 4 -1.46 84.01 20.39
N SER A 5 -0.49 83.34 19.75
CA SER A 5 0.95 83.67 19.53
C SER A 5 1.83 83.49 20.74
N SER A 6 2.82 82.60 20.66
CA SER A 6 4.18 82.78 21.20
C SER A 6 5.06 81.63 20.73
N THR A 7 5.86 81.81 19.76
CA THR A 7 7.35 81.90 19.66
C THR A 7 8.13 81.05 20.65
N GLY A 8 9.04 80.23 20.13
CA GLY A 8 10.18 79.75 20.87
C GLY A 8 11.03 78.68 20.18
N SER A 9 12.07 79.22 19.55
CA SER A 9 13.40 78.66 19.30
C SER A 9 13.55 77.27 18.55
N ARG A 10 14.01 77.48 17.34
CA ARG A 10 14.64 76.45 16.48
C ARG A 10 16.07 76.19 17.02
N CYS A 11 16.37 74.94 17.38
CA CYS A 11 17.72 74.39 17.33
C CYS A 11 17.86 73.50 16.09
N ARG A 12 18.54 74.03 15.05
CA ARG A 12 18.98 73.28 13.90
C ARG A 12 20.26 72.52 14.28
N PHE A 13 20.16 71.25 14.49
CA PHE A 13 21.32 70.31 14.35
C PHE A 13 21.35 69.81 12.93
N ARG A 14 22.29 70.33 12.16
CA ARG A 14 22.61 69.89 10.80
C ARG A 14 23.63 68.73 10.94
N PHE A 15 23.15 67.49 10.84
CA PHE A 15 24.07 66.35 10.70
C PHE A 15 24.36 66.16 9.18
N ASP A 16 25.57 66.51 8.82
CA ASP A 16 26.14 66.34 7.49
C ASP A 16 26.63 64.85 7.37
N ILE A 17 25.75 63.90 6.98
CA ILE A 17 26.06 62.48 6.71
C ILE A 17 26.14 62.22 5.20
N GLY A 18 26.41 63.25 4.41
CA GLY A 18 26.35 63.18 2.95
C GLY A 18 27.66 62.92 2.21
N THR A 19 28.84 62.89 2.85
CA THR A 19 30.07 62.95 2.08
C THR A 19 31.08 61.82 2.30
N TYR A 20 30.82 60.86 3.22
CA TYR A 20 31.74 59.75 3.47
C TYR A 20 31.30 58.40 2.92
N CYS A 21 30.05 58.25 2.42
CA CYS A 21 29.57 56.94 1.93
C CYS A 21 29.79 56.75 0.42
N PHE A 22 30.09 57.79 -0.35
CA PHE A 22 30.19 57.65 -1.80
C PHE A 22 31.63 57.44 -2.35
N LYS A 23 32.66 57.53 -1.49
CA LYS A 23 34.05 57.31 -1.90
C LYS A 23 34.62 55.91 -1.65
N ARG A 24 33.86 54.99 -0.99
CA ARG A 24 34.31 53.59 -0.80
C ARG A 24 33.60 52.56 -1.68
N LEU A 25 32.63 52.92 -2.50
CA LEU A 25 32.02 51.98 -3.47
C LEU A 25 32.70 51.99 -4.87
N ALA A 26 33.75 52.79 -5.08
CA ALA A 26 34.42 52.88 -6.37
C ALA A 26 35.69 52.02 -6.51
N SER A 27 35.95 51.09 -5.56
CA SER A 27 37.11 50.19 -5.63
C SER A 27 36.69 48.72 -5.33
N ILE A 28 35.57 48.27 -5.89
CA ILE A 28 35.41 46.84 -6.11
C ILE A 28 36.38 46.52 -7.25
N PRO A 29 37.44 45.75 -7.01
CA PRO A 29 38.43 45.50 -8.09
C PRO A 29 37.69 44.82 -9.24
N ARG A 30 37.86 45.37 -10.44
CA ARG A 30 37.33 44.81 -11.71
C ARG A 30 37.54 43.30 -11.84
N VAL A 31 38.48 42.74 -11.09
CA VAL A 31 38.77 41.31 -10.96
C VAL A 31 37.60 40.54 -10.29
N LEU A 32 36.90 41.12 -9.33
CA LEU A 32 35.76 40.44 -8.68
C LEU A 32 34.50 40.41 -9.59
N LEU A 33 34.32 41.44 -10.39
CA LEU A 33 33.24 41.48 -11.40
C LEU A 33 33.48 40.48 -12.55
N VAL A 34 34.72 40.29 -12.95
CA VAL A 34 35.11 39.28 -13.93
C VAL A 34 35.03 37.86 -13.38
N LEU A 35 35.35 37.66 -12.09
CA LEU A 35 35.18 36.35 -11.43
C LEU A 35 33.69 36.01 -11.22
N VAL A 36 32.85 36.97 -10.86
CA VAL A 36 31.40 36.75 -10.73
C VAL A 36 30.72 36.53 -12.08
N SER A 37 31.11 37.28 -13.11
CA SER A 37 30.64 37.02 -14.48
C SER A 37 31.22 35.73 -15.08
N GLY A 38 32.42 35.31 -14.73
CA GLY A 38 32.98 33.98 -15.07
C GLY A 38 32.26 32.82 -14.39
N LEU A 39 31.78 32.98 -13.15
CA LEU A 39 30.99 31.96 -12.44
C LEU A 39 29.54 31.84 -12.99
N ILE A 40 28.99 32.92 -13.54
CA ILE A 40 27.65 32.92 -14.16
C ILE A 40 27.66 32.33 -15.57
N LEU A 41 28.79 32.36 -16.26
CA LEU A 41 28.92 31.80 -17.61
C LEU A 41 29.34 30.33 -17.65
N SER A 42 29.58 29.69 -16.51
CA SER A 42 29.96 28.26 -16.46
C SER A 42 28.81 27.31 -16.21
N SER A 43 27.55 27.76 -16.30
CA SER A 43 26.42 26.87 -16.55
C SER A 43 26.33 26.63 -18.07
N ALA A 44 27.41 26.11 -18.68
CA ALA A 44 27.27 25.36 -19.89
C ALA A 44 26.27 24.26 -19.57
N ALA A 45 25.05 24.35 -20.11
CA ALA A 45 24.09 23.25 -20.05
C ALA A 45 24.82 22.05 -20.65
N HIS A 46 25.41 21.21 -19.77
CA HIS A 46 25.97 19.94 -20.21
C HIS A 46 24.74 19.18 -20.69
N ALA A 47 24.65 19.02 -21.97
CA ALA A 47 23.65 18.17 -22.56
C ALA A 47 23.76 16.80 -21.86
N GLN A 48 22.72 16.38 -21.21
CA GLN A 48 22.70 15.18 -20.35
C GLN A 48 21.70 14.19 -20.95
N VAL A 49 21.78 12.96 -20.53
CA VAL A 49 20.77 11.94 -20.79
C VAL A 49 19.97 11.74 -19.51
N LEU A 50 18.69 12.06 -19.53
CA LEU A 50 17.82 11.73 -18.41
C LEU A 50 17.51 10.24 -18.45
N LYS A 51 17.64 9.53 -17.32
CA LYS A 51 17.35 8.09 -17.23
C LYS A 51 16.23 7.80 -16.27
N ILE A 52 15.28 6.97 -16.70
CA ILE A 52 14.29 6.31 -15.84
C ILE A 52 14.40 4.81 -15.97
N VAL A 53 13.98 4.10 -14.92
CA VAL A 53 13.94 2.64 -14.87
C VAL A 53 12.50 2.19 -14.60
N ILE A 54 11.98 1.36 -15.48
CA ILE A 54 10.66 0.73 -15.38
C ILE A 54 10.90 -0.78 -15.19
N ASN A 55 10.65 -1.26 -13.99
CA ASN A 55 10.75 -2.68 -13.64
C ASN A 55 9.44 -3.14 -12.99
N ASP A 56 8.34 -2.94 -13.68
CA ASP A 56 6.99 -3.22 -13.18
C ASP A 56 6.00 -3.31 -14.35
N THR A 57 4.73 -3.57 -14.02
CA THR A 57 3.59 -3.53 -14.95
C THR A 57 3.30 -2.11 -15.43
N ILE A 58 2.75 -2.00 -16.64
CA ILE A 58 2.32 -0.71 -17.21
C ILE A 58 0.94 -0.34 -16.66
N GLN A 59 0.92 0.63 -15.78
CA GLN A 59 -0.22 1.10 -15.00
C GLN A 59 -0.29 2.63 -15.02
N PRO A 60 -1.37 3.28 -14.55
CA PRO A 60 -1.48 4.74 -14.53
C PRO A 60 -0.32 5.44 -13.81
N ILE A 61 0.25 4.83 -12.78
CA ILE A 61 1.40 5.41 -12.08
C ILE A 61 2.68 5.35 -12.93
N THR A 62 2.88 4.26 -13.67
CA THR A 62 4.00 4.12 -14.61
C THR A 62 3.87 5.12 -15.76
N GLU A 63 2.65 5.34 -16.24
CA GLU A 63 2.29 6.37 -17.22
C GLU A 63 2.63 7.78 -16.70
N GLU A 64 2.18 8.16 -15.49
CA GLU A 64 2.47 9.45 -14.86
C GLU A 64 3.99 9.67 -14.73
N TYR A 65 4.73 8.65 -14.32
CA TYR A 65 6.18 8.70 -14.17
C TYR A 65 6.90 8.92 -15.52
N ILE A 66 6.54 8.17 -16.57
CA ILE A 66 7.10 8.33 -17.92
C ILE A 66 6.74 9.72 -18.46
N ALA A 67 5.49 10.14 -18.34
CA ALA A 67 5.05 11.45 -18.81
C ALA A 67 5.83 12.58 -18.16
N ARG A 68 6.01 12.53 -16.85
CA ARG A 68 6.79 13.50 -16.09
C ARG A 68 8.28 13.50 -16.51
N ALA A 69 8.84 12.32 -16.80
CA ALA A 69 10.22 12.21 -17.26
C ALA A 69 10.41 12.82 -18.65
N VAL A 70 9.46 12.61 -19.57
CA VAL A 70 9.46 13.24 -20.90
C VAL A 70 9.40 14.77 -20.78
N ASP A 71 8.50 15.29 -19.93
CA ASP A 71 8.36 16.75 -19.72
C ASP A 71 9.61 17.35 -19.06
N GLU A 72 10.21 16.65 -18.12
CA GLU A 72 11.43 17.09 -17.45
C GLU A 72 12.62 17.10 -18.40
N ALA A 73 12.79 16.07 -19.24
CA ALA A 73 13.84 16.02 -20.23
C ALA A 73 13.71 17.20 -21.24
N ALA A 74 12.50 17.50 -21.68
CA ALA A 74 12.21 18.65 -22.54
C ALA A 74 12.51 19.98 -21.84
N ARG A 75 12.08 20.14 -20.58
CA ARG A 75 12.32 21.36 -19.78
C ARG A 75 13.81 21.62 -19.55
N ARG A 76 14.61 20.56 -19.40
CA ARG A 76 16.06 20.64 -19.18
C ARG A 76 16.84 20.80 -20.49
N ASN A 77 16.20 20.61 -21.64
CA ASN A 77 16.83 20.47 -22.94
C ASN A 77 17.88 19.35 -22.95
N ASP A 78 17.56 18.20 -22.34
CA ASP A 78 18.43 17.02 -22.34
C ASP A 78 18.57 16.49 -23.77
N GLN A 79 19.68 15.81 -24.07
CA GLN A 79 19.91 15.27 -25.42
C GLN A 79 19.00 14.10 -25.74
N ALA A 80 18.63 13.32 -24.75
CA ALA A 80 17.70 12.20 -24.87
C ALA A 80 17.11 11.83 -23.50
N LEU A 81 15.95 11.17 -23.55
CA LEU A 81 15.42 10.39 -22.43
C LEU A 81 15.72 8.90 -22.66
N LEU A 82 16.41 8.27 -21.73
CA LEU A 82 16.62 6.82 -21.72
C LEU A 82 15.61 6.16 -20.76
N ILE A 83 14.78 5.28 -21.31
CA ILE A 83 13.86 4.42 -20.55
C ILE A 83 14.45 3.01 -20.53
N GLU A 84 15.07 2.62 -19.41
CA GLU A 84 15.42 1.22 -19.17
C GLU A 84 14.17 0.47 -18.74
N MET A 85 13.82 -0.61 -19.45
CA MET A 85 12.52 -1.25 -19.29
C MET A 85 12.61 -2.76 -19.12
N ASN A 86 11.93 -3.26 -18.09
CA ASN A 86 11.60 -4.66 -17.87
C ASN A 86 10.14 -4.74 -17.43
N THR A 87 9.25 -5.21 -18.31
CA THR A 87 7.81 -5.25 -18.02
C THR A 87 7.15 -6.50 -18.59
N PRO A 88 6.24 -7.14 -17.84
CA PRO A 88 5.39 -8.21 -18.35
C PRO A 88 4.25 -7.69 -19.24
N GLY A 89 4.02 -6.37 -19.25
CA GLY A 89 2.88 -5.72 -19.89
C GLY A 89 2.04 -4.91 -18.93
N GLY A 90 0.79 -4.61 -19.30
CA GLY A 90 -0.10 -3.82 -18.46
C GLY A 90 -1.36 -3.36 -19.18
N LEU A 91 -1.90 -2.23 -18.74
CA LEU A 91 -3.16 -1.70 -19.22
C LEU A 91 -3.02 -1.04 -20.60
N VAL A 92 -3.96 -1.35 -21.49
CA VAL A 92 -4.00 -0.83 -22.86
C VAL A 92 -4.10 0.69 -22.87
N GLU A 93 -4.92 1.29 -21.99
CA GLU A 93 -5.13 2.72 -21.93
C GLU A 93 -3.85 3.47 -21.53
N SER A 94 -3.19 3.02 -20.45
CA SER A 94 -1.89 3.58 -20.06
C SER A 94 -0.83 3.41 -21.14
N THR A 95 -0.85 2.30 -21.87
CA THR A 95 0.04 2.08 -23.02
C THR A 95 -0.18 3.11 -24.11
N ARG A 96 -1.44 3.43 -24.45
CA ARG A 96 -1.79 4.44 -25.46
C ARG A 96 -1.29 5.84 -25.06
N HIS A 97 -1.52 6.24 -23.82
CA HIS A 97 -1.06 7.54 -23.32
C HIS A 97 0.49 7.62 -23.32
N ILE A 98 1.18 6.53 -22.97
CA ILE A 98 2.65 6.48 -23.04
C ILE A 98 3.13 6.62 -24.48
N ILE A 99 2.52 5.92 -25.44
CA ILE A 99 2.84 6.04 -26.86
C ILE A 99 2.64 7.47 -27.33
N GLU A 100 1.51 8.09 -27.01
CA GLU A 100 1.22 9.48 -27.34
C GLU A 100 2.30 10.41 -26.78
N LYS A 101 2.67 10.22 -25.53
CA LYS A 101 3.68 11.04 -24.85
C LYS A 101 5.07 10.88 -25.47
N ILE A 102 5.48 9.66 -25.82
CA ILE A 102 6.76 9.38 -26.49
C ILE A 102 6.78 9.99 -27.89
N THR A 103 5.73 9.77 -28.66
CA THR A 103 5.68 10.24 -30.06
C THR A 103 5.56 11.76 -30.18
N SER A 104 4.99 12.44 -29.18
CA SER A 104 4.91 13.90 -29.07
C SER A 104 6.08 14.56 -28.34
N SER A 105 7.04 13.78 -27.84
CA SER A 105 8.19 14.29 -27.07
C SER A 105 8.98 15.33 -27.89
N GLN A 106 9.53 16.32 -27.19
CA GLN A 106 10.45 17.31 -27.82
C GLN A 106 11.90 16.79 -27.89
N VAL A 107 12.27 15.88 -26.99
CA VAL A 107 13.59 15.25 -26.96
C VAL A 107 13.51 13.80 -27.47
N PRO A 108 14.57 13.25 -28.07
CA PRO A 108 14.62 11.85 -28.47
C PRO A 108 14.40 10.91 -27.30
N VAL A 109 13.55 9.91 -27.48
CA VAL A 109 13.26 8.86 -26.48
C VAL A 109 13.90 7.55 -26.92
N ILE A 110 14.76 7.02 -26.08
CA ILE A 110 15.42 5.73 -26.23
C ILE A 110 14.77 4.75 -25.27
N VAL A 111 14.24 3.64 -25.78
CA VAL A 111 13.77 2.54 -24.93
C VAL A 111 14.77 1.40 -25.04
N TYR A 112 15.28 0.99 -23.87
CA TYR A 112 16.29 -0.07 -23.76
C TYR A 112 15.77 -1.19 -22.86
N VAL A 113 15.48 -2.34 -23.46
CA VAL A 113 15.04 -3.54 -22.71
C VAL A 113 16.24 -4.14 -22.03
N ALA A 114 16.34 -3.96 -20.73
CA ALA A 114 17.48 -4.37 -19.91
C ALA A 114 17.03 -4.57 -18.43
N PRO A 115 17.87 -5.26 -17.63
CA PRO A 115 19.12 -5.96 -17.94
C PRO A 115 18.91 -7.25 -18.72
N SER A 116 19.98 -8.04 -18.95
CA SER A 116 19.86 -9.39 -19.53
C SER A 116 18.83 -10.22 -18.75
N GLY A 117 17.94 -10.92 -19.48
CA GLY A 117 16.77 -11.61 -18.91
C GLY A 117 15.53 -10.74 -18.75
N ALA A 118 15.61 -9.43 -18.99
CA ALA A 118 14.46 -8.55 -19.03
C ALA A 118 13.56 -8.83 -20.23
N ARG A 119 12.33 -8.33 -20.17
CA ARG A 119 11.36 -8.46 -21.26
C ARG A 119 10.58 -7.17 -21.52
N ALA A 120 10.20 -7.00 -22.78
CA ALA A 120 9.20 -6.03 -23.21
C ALA A 120 7.93 -6.77 -23.64
N GLY A 121 7.23 -7.36 -22.64
CA GLY A 121 6.02 -8.17 -22.87
C GLY A 121 4.79 -7.30 -23.09
N SER A 122 3.86 -7.75 -23.95
CA SER A 122 2.54 -7.13 -24.14
C SER A 122 2.62 -5.61 -24.37
N ALA A 123 2.20 -4.76 -23.41
CA ALA A 123 2.35 -3.31 -23.49
C ALA A 123 3.79 -2.85 -23.75
N GLY A 124 4.79 -3.63 -23.29
CA GLY A 124 6.20 -3.29 -23.44
C GLY A 124 6.67 -3.22 -24.89
N ILE A 125 6.24 -4.13 -25.76
CA ILE A 125 6.64 -4.05 -27.18
C ILE A 125 6.03 -2.82 -27.86
N PHE A 126 4.82 -2.41 -27.51
CA PHE A 126 4.24 -1.17 -28.05
C PHE A 126 5.07 0.06 -27.65
N ILE A 127 5.53 0.10 -26.40
CA ILE A 127 6.37 1.19 -25.88
C ILE A 127 7.74 1.17 -26.58
N LEU A 128 8.32 -0.02 -26.75
CA LEU A 128 9.58 -0.23 -27.46
C LEU A 128 9.48 0.29 -28.90
N GLU A 129 8.43 -0.10 -29.63
CA GLU A 129 8.21 0.30 -31.02
C GLU A 129 7.85 1.79 -31.17
N ALA A 130 7.30 2.43 -30.15
CA ALA A 130 7.03 3.87 -30.15
C ALA A 130 8.30 4.73 -30.01
N ALA A 131 9.39 4.17 -29.47
CA ALA A 131 10.63 4.89 -29.21
C ALA A 131 11.32 5.39 -30.48
N ASP A 132 12.03 6.53 -30.38
CA ASP A 132 12.90 7.01 -31.45
C ASP A 132 14.06 6.03 -31.70
N VAL A 133 14.52 5.39 -30.63
CA VAL A 133 15.51 4.29 -30.69
C VAL A 133 15.01 3.12 -29.83
N ALA A 134 14.89 1.97 -30.44
CA ALA A 134 14.58 0.70 -29.79
C ALA A 134 15.86 -0.12 -29.60
N ALA A 135 16.17 -0.48 -28.36
CA ALA A 135 17.37 -1.26 -28.06
C ALA A 135 17.05 -2.40 -27.10
N MET A 136 17.79 -3.47 -27.17
CA MET A 136 17.67 -4.65 -26.33
C MET A 136 19.03 -5.07 -25.78
N ALA A 137 19.06 -5.55 -24.53
CA ALA A 137 20.23 -6.21 -23.99
C ALA A 137 20.31 -7.66 -24.47
N PRO A 138 21.49 -8.27 -24.52
CA PRO A 138 21.61 -9.70 -24.85
C PRO A 138 20.81 -10.59 -23.90
N GLY A 139 20.06 -11.54 -24.46
CA GLY A 139 19.22 -12.48 -23.68
C GLY A 139 17.92 -11.88 -23.18
N THR A 140 17.43 -10.82 -23.80
CA THR A 140 16.10 -10.24 -23.56
C THR A 140 15.11 -10.67 -24.65
N ASN A 141 13.83 -10.43 -24.42
CA ASN A 141 12.78 -10.70 -25.40
C ASN A 141 11.70 -9.63 -25.43
N ALA A 142 11.00 -9.49 -26.55
CA ALA A 142 9.89 -8.58 -26.72
C ALA A 142 8.75 -9.25 -27.50
N GLY A 143 7.49 -8.94 -27.19
CA GLY A 143 6.34 -9.51 -27.89
C GLY A 143 5.16 -9.91 -27.00
N ALA A 144 4.43 -10.96 -27.43
CA ALA A 144 3.23 -11.50 -26.76
C ALA A 144 2.19 -10.39 -26.46
N ALA A 145 1.82 -9.62 -27.48
CA ALA A 145 1.04 -8.39 -27.34
C ALA A 145 -0.46 -8.54 -27.65
N HIS A 146 -0.99 -9.77 -27.67
CA HIS A 146 -2.41 -9.99 -27.88
C HIS A 146 -3.23 -9.35 -26.75
N PRO A 147 -4.18 -8.44 -27.06
CA PRO A 147 -4.96 -7.76 -26.04
C PRO A 147 -5.93 -8.72 -25.35
N VAL A 148 -5.96 -8.68 -24.03
CA VAL A 148 -6.86 -9.48 -23.20
C VAL A 148 -7.85 -8.55 -22.50
N LEU A 149 -9.15 -8.82 -22.66
CA LEU A 149 -10.19 -8.05 -22.00
C LEU A 149 -10.39 -8.50 -20.55
N LEU A 150 -10.32 -7.55 -19.65
CA LEU A 150 -10.65 -7.69 -18.23
C LEU A 150 -12.09 -7.17 -18.00
N ILE A 151 -13.11 -7.87 -18.50
CA ILE A 151 -14.50 -7.49 -18.30
C ILE A 151 -15.19 -8.51 -17.41
N GLY A 152 -15.12 -8.33 -16.10
CA GLY A 152 -15.92 -9.05 -15.10
C GLY A 152 -15.79 -10.59 -15.12
N PRO A 153 -16.77 -11.31 -14.55
CA PRO A 153 -16.72 -12.77 -14.49
C PRO A 153 -16.92 -13.48 -15.86
N SER A 154 -17.18 -12.71 -16.91
CA SER A 154 -17.25 -13.19 -18.29
C SER A 154 -16.05 -12.67 -19.05
N SER A 155 -14.96 -13.44 -19.07
CA SER A 155 -13.89 -13.20 -20.04
C SER A 155 -14.52 -13.25 -21.44
N VAL A 156 -14.46 -12.12 -22.17
CA VAL A 156 -14.82 -12.13 -23.60
C VAL A 156 -13.86 -13.09 -24.28
N LYS A 157 -14.41 -14.14 -24.88
CA LYS A 157 -13.56 -15.10 -25.60
C LYS A 157 -12.90 -14.38 -26.77
N PRO A 158 -11.66 -14.73 -27.12
CA PRO A 158 -10.97 -14.13 -28.29
C PRO A 158 -11.77 -14.19 -29.58
N ASP A 159 -12.64 -15.19 -29.71
CA ASP A 159 -13.49 -15.41 -30.90
C ASP A 159 -14.76 -14.53 -30.91
N ASP A 160 -15.11 -13.84 -29.83
CA ASP A 160 -16.24 -12.93 -29.80
C ASP A 160 -15.97 -11.69 -30.66
N GLU A 161 -17.04 -11.10 -31.21
CA GLU A 161 -16.94 -9.91 -32.08
C GLU A 161 -16.21 -8.73 -31.38
N MET A 162 -16.39 -8.60 -30.07
CA MET A 162 -15.71 -7.58 -29.29
C MET A 162 -14.20 -7.86 -29.17
N GLY A 163 -13.80 -9.12 -28.95
CA GLY A 163 -12.39 -9.52 -28.91
C GLY A 163 -11.68 -9.16 -30.22
N LYS A 164 -12.29 -9.50 -31.35
CA LYS A 164 -11.79 -9.17 -32.70
C LYS A 164 -11.66 -7.67 -32.94
N LYS A 165 -12.62 -6.87 -32.44
CA LYS A 165 -12.54 -5.40 -32.56
C LYS A 165 -11.34 -4.84 -31.83
N ILE A 166 -11.08 -5.31 -30.61
CA ILE A 166 -9.97 -4.84 -29.77
C ILE A 166 -8.63 -5.29 -30.34
N GLU A 167 -8.54 -6.55 -30.81
CA GLU A 167 -7.36 -7.05 -31.50
C GLU A 167 -7.04 -6.21 -32.75
N ASN A 168 -8.04 -5.95 -33.60
CA ASN A 168 -7.87 -5.15 -34.81
C ASN A 168 -7.45 -3.71 -34.50
N ASP A 169 -7.98 -3.12 -33.44
CA ASP A 169 -7.61 -1.78 -33.00
C ASP A 169 -6.17 -1.74 -32.47
N ALA A 170 -5.76 -2.73 -31.67
CA ALA A 170 -4.39 -2.85 -31.18
C ALA A 170 -3.40 -3.10 -32.34
N ALA A 171 -3.76 -3.97 -33.31
CA ALA A 171 -2.97 -4.21 -34.50
C ALA A 171 -2.86 -2.94 -35.38
N ALA A 172 -3.91 -2.16 -35.51
CA ALA A 172 -3.89 -0.89 -36.23
C ALA A 172 -2.98 0.14 -35.54
N LEU A 173 -3.02 0.23 -34.20
CA LEU A 173 -2.10 1.08 -33.44
C LEU A 173 -0.65 0.65 -33.67
N MET A 174 -0.34 -0.64 -33.57
CA MET A 174 1.00 -1.17 -33.81
C MET A 174 1.49 -0.80 -35.21
N ARG A 175 0.71 -1.08 -36.27
CA ARG A 175 1.06 -0.72 -37.65
C ARG A 175 1.33 0.80 -37.80
N SER A 176 0.49 1.64 -37.20
CA SER A 176 0.60 3.08 -37.28
C SER A 176 1.92 3.59 -36.68
N VAL A 177 2.33 3.04 -35.55
CA VAL A 177 3.55 3.43 -34.86
C VAL A 177 4.79 2.93 -35.62
N VAL A 178 4.83 1.61 -35.88
CA VAL A 178 5.98 0.91 -36.47
C VAL A 178 6.31 1.42 -37.89
N SER A 179 5.27 1.66 -38.72
CA SER A 179 5.47 2.15 -40.06
C SER A 179 6.15 3.54 -40.11
N ARG A 180 5.80 4.41 -39.14
CA ARG A 180 6.45 5.73 -39.04
C ARG A 180 7.91 5.67 -38.58
N ARG A 181 8.23 4.64 -37.79
CA ARG A 181 9.60 4.36 -37.34
C ARG A 181 10.44 3.65 -38.41
N GLY A 182 9.83 3.16 -39.49
CA GLY A 182 10.51 2.43 -40.55
C GLY A 182 10.95 1.03 -40.17
N ARG A 183 10.32 0.45 -39.11
CA ARG A 183 10.57 -0.91 -38.65
C ARG A 183 9.65 -1.92 -39.32
N ASN A 184 9.80 -3.20 -39.01
CA ASN A 184 9.07 -4.30 -39.65
C ASN A 184 7.62 -4.38 -39.16
N VAL A 185 6.70 -3.86 -39.98
CA VAL A 185 5.27 -3.77 -39.67
C VAL A 185 4.62 -5.15 -39.55
N GLU A 186 4.94 -6.07 -40.47
CA GLU A 186 4.33 -7.41 -40.50
C GLU A 186 4.70 -8.20 -39.24
N LEU A 187 5.96 -8.15 -38.86
CA LEU A 187 6.44 -8.85 -37.69
C LEU A 187 5.87 -8.26 -36.39
N ALA A 188 5.84 -6.94 -36.30
CA ALA A 188 5.24 -6.27 -35.14
C ALA A 188 3.73 -6.57 -35.01
N GLU A 189 3.01 -6.63 -36.11
CA GLU A 189 1.59 -7.03 -36.13
C GLU A 189 1.40 -8.49 -35.70
N SER A 190 2.32 -9.42 -36.03
CA SER A 190 2.26 -10.79 -35.59
C SER A 190 2.44 -10.95 -34.07
N ALA A 191 3.14 -10.01 -33.39
CA ALA A 191 3.19 -9.96 -31.94
C ALA A 191 1.81 -9.73 -31.31
N VAL A 192 0.94 -8.96 -32.02
CA VAL A 192 -0.42 -8.67 -31.55
C VAL A 192 -1.38 -9.79 -31.93
N ARG A 193 -1.40 -10.22 -33.18
CA ARG A 193 -2.39 -11.19 -33.70
C ARG A 193 -2.10 -12.63 -33.29
N GLU A 194 -0.82 -13.00 -33.27
CA GLU A 194 -0.39 -14.39 -33.05
C GLU A 194 0.32 -14.56 -31.70
N SER A 195 0.35 -13.54 -30.85
CA SER A 195 1.08 -13.53 -29.58
C SER A 195 2.56 -13.91 -29.70
N LYS A 196 3.19 -13.64 -30.83
CA LYS A 196 4.61 -13.95 -31.04
C LYS A 196 5.50 -13.13 -30.12
N SER A 197 6.57 -13.77 -29.65
CA SER A 197 7.69 -13.13 -28.94
C SER A 197 8.97 -13.35 -29.71
N PHE A 198 9.85 -12.37 -29.65
CA PHE A 198 11.11 -12.32 -30.38
C PHE A 198 12.25 -12.17 -29.40
N THR A 199 13.32 -12.94 -29.61
CA THR A 199 14.59 -12.74 -28.94
C THR A 199 15.25 -11.45 -29.43
N ASP A 200 16.25 -10.96 -28.68
CA ASP A 200 17.06 -9.80 -29.07
C ASP A 200 17.64 -9.95 -30.47
N GLN A 201 18.16 -11.16 -30.82
CA GLN A 201 18.75 -11.45 -32.13
C GLN A 201 17.72 -11.48 -33.26
N GLU A 202 16.56 -12.08 -33.05
CA GLU A 202 15.46 -12.09 -34.01
C GLU A 202 14.93 -10.66 -34.22
N ALA A 203 14.73 -9.89 -33.15
CA ALA A 203 14.27 -8.52 -33.22
C ALA A 203 15.22 -7.62 -34.02
N LEU A 204 16.53 -7.73 -33.81
CA LEU A 204 17.52 -6.97 -34.57
C LEU A 204 17.59 -7.42 -36.04
N SER A 205 17.71 -8.74 -36.28
CA SER A 205 17.87 -9.27 -37.64
C SER A 205 16.68 -8.98 -38.55
N GLN A 206 15.50 -8.85 -37.98
CA GLN A 206 14.23 -8.61 -38.67
C GLN A 206 13.72 -7.16 -38.54
N HIS A 207 14.57 -6.23 -38.07
CA HIS A 207 14.29 -4.81 -37.97
C HIS A 207 13.08 -4.45 -37.09
N LEU A 208 12.91 -5.13 -35.93
CA LEU A 208 12.04 -4.67 -34.83
C LEU A 208 12.79 -3.81 -33.83
N THR A 209 14.11 -4.02 -33.68
CA THR A 209 14.95 -3.17 -32.85
C THR A 209 16.12 -2.61 -33.65
N ASP A 210 16.66 -1.49 -33.20
CA ASP A 210 17.75 -0.80 -33.87
C ASP A 210 19.12 -1.27 -33.39
N TYR A 211 19.22 -1.69 -32.11
CA TYR A 211 20.49 -2.06 -31.48
C TYR A 211 20.35 -3.21 -30.48
N ILE A 212 21.40 -4.03 -30.41
CA ILE A 212 21.68 -4.91 -29.27
C ILE A 212 22.93 -4.34 -28.57
N ALA A 213 22.83 -4.08 -27.29
CA ALA A 213 23.91 -3.50 -26.50
C ALA A 213 24.00 -4.18 -25.12
N ALA A 214 25.20 -4.51 -24.68
CA ALA A 214 25.41 -5.17 -23.39
C ALA A 214 25.31 -4.21 -22.19
N SER A 215 25.39 -2.90 -22.45
CA SER A 215 25.28 -1.83 -21.45
C SER A 215 24.85 -0.52 -22.08
N GLU A 216 24.42 0.45 -21.27
CA GLU A 216 24.12 1.82 -21.72
C GLU A 216 25.31 2.47 -22.44
N ALA A 217 26.50 2.30 -21.89
CA ALA A 217 27.72 2.83 -22.49
C ALA A 217 28.03 2.21 -23.86
N ASP A 218 27.71 0.93 -24.02
CA ASP A 218 27.80 0.25 -25.31
C ASP A 218 26.78 0.77 -26.31
N LEU A 219 25.52 0.94 -25.86
CA LEU A 219 24.43 1.51 -26.65
C LEU A 219 24.83 2.91 -27.16
N PHE A 220 25.30 3.78 -26.30
CA PHE A 220 25.69 5.14 -26.67
C PHE A 220 26.87 5.17 -27.66
N ARG A 221 27.85 4.25 -27.52
CA ARG A 221 28.93 4.12 -28.52
C ARG A 221 28.40 3.73 -29.89
N GLN A 222 27.46 2.78 -29.95
CA GLN A 222 26.89 2.31 -31.20
C GLN A 222 26.04 3.39 -31.89
N MET A 223 25.42 4.27 -31.12
CA MET A 223 24.60 5.38 -31.60
C MET A 223 25.40 6.63 -31.97
N GLN A 224 26.66 6.71 -31.56
CA GLN A 224 27.49 7.91 -31.70
C GLN A 224 27.53 8.41 -33.14
N GLY A 225 27.09 9.67 -33.32
CA GLY A 225 27.11 10.35 -34.60
C GLY A 225 26.09 9.89 -35.64
N LYS A 226 25.20 8.94 -35.28
CA LYS A 226 24.12 8.49 -36.17
C LYS A 226 22.97 9.48 -36.19
N LEU A 227 22.32 9.58 -37.33
CA LEU A 227 21.08 10.33 -37.49
C LEU A 227 19.90 9.48 -37.07
N ILE A 228 19.11 10.01 -36.15
CA ILE A 228 17.90 9.38 -35.66
C ILE A 228 16.70 10.09 -36.21
N LYS A 229 15.83 9.37 -36.92
CA LYS A 229 14.60 9.92 -37.48
C LYS A 229 13.52 9.94 -36.38
N ARG A 230 13.08 11.16 -36.05
CA ARG A 230 12.01 11.38 -35.08
C ARG A 230 10.63 11.03 -35.65
N PHE A 231 9.62 10.85 -34.76
CA PHE A 231 8.24 10.56 -35.19
C PHE A 231 7.62 11.66 -36.06
N ASN A 232 8.00 12.91 -35.85
CA ASN A 232 7.59 14.07 -36.68
C ASN A 232 8.32 14.16 -38.04
N GLY A 233 9.28 13.25 -38.30
CA GLY A 233 10.08 13.21 -39.51
C GLY A 233 11.38 14.02 -39.46
N GLU A 234 11.65 14.74 -38.38
CA GLU A 234 12.90 15.44 -38.14
C GLU A 234 14.05 14.46 -37.92
N GLU A 235 15.24 14.78 -38.44
CA GLU A 235 16.46 14.00 -38.22
C GLU A 235 17.35 14.70 -37.18
N VAL A 236 17.67 14.02 -36.13
CA VAL A 236 18.51 14.53 -35.05
C VAL A 236 19.76 13.66 -34.92
N LYS A 237 20.92 14.32 -34.85
CA LYS A 237 22.19 13.65 -34.59
C LYS A 237 22.41 13.56 -33.07
N LEU A 238 22.54 12.35 -32.55
CA LEU A 238 22.83 12.13 -31.15
C LEU A 238 24.36 12.03 -30.92
N ASP A 239 24.82 12.74 -29.91
CA ASP A 239 26.20 12.68 -29.40
C ASP A 239 26.14 12.37 -27.89
N LEU A 240 25.99 11.08 -27.57
CA LEU A 240 25.75 10.61 -26.20
C LEU A 240 27.02 10.08 -25.53
N THR A 241 28.11 9.86 -26.26
CA THR A 241 29.34 9.31 -25.70
C THR A 241 29.99 10.30 -24.74
N GLY A 242 30.20 9.88 -23.49
CA GLY A 242 30.76 10.73 -22.44
C GLY A 242 29.77 11.69 -21.78
N GLN A 243 28.51 11.69 -22.19
CA GLN A 243 27.47 12.48 -21.53
C GLN A 243 27.12 11.90 -20.17
N ALA A 244 26.77 12.77 -19.23
CA ALA A 244 26.32 12.34 -17.91
C ALA A 244 24.91 11.74 -18.00
N VAL A 245 24.75 10.52 -17.50
CA VAL A 245 23.44 9.91 -17.32
C VAL A 245 22.89 10.30 -15.94
N VAL A 246 21.79 11.02 -15.92
CA VAL A 246 21.20 11.53 -14.69
C VAL A 246 19.95 10.72 -14.38
N PRO A 247 19.94 9.98 -13.27
CA PRO A 247 18.76 9.22 -12.87
C PRO A 247 17.63 10.18 -12.44
N PHE A 248 16.43 9.89 -12.91
CA PHE A 248 15.23 10.60 -12.53
C PHE A 248 14.28 9.64 -11.83
N GLY A 249 14.08 9.84 -10.53
CA GLY A 249 13.32 8.94 -9.68
C GLY A 249 11.83 9.26 -9.60
N MET A 250 11.07 8.28 -9.16
CA MET A 250 9.67 8.47 -8.76
C MET A 250 9.58 9.42 -7.56
N THR A 251 8.54 10.21 -7.50
CA THR A 251 8.17 11.02 -6.34
C THR A 251 7.63 10.15 -5.22
N LEU A 252 7.59 10.68 -3.99
CA LEU A 252 6.97 9.97 -2.86
C LEU A 252 5.50 9.58 -3.14
N LYS A 253 4.75 10.49 -3.80
CA LYS A 253 3.36 10.21 -4.23
C LYS A 253 3.30 8.99 -5.15
N GLU A 254 4.14 8.94 -6.17
CA GLU A 254 4.20 7.83 -7.14
C GLU A 254 4.60 6.52 -6.46
N HIS A 255 5.56 6.53 -5.53
CA HIS A 255 5.91 5.35 -4.75
C HIS A 255 4.73 4.82 -3.92
N ILE A 256 4.06 5.71 -3.16
CA ILE A 256 2.92 5.31 -2.34
C ILE A 256 1.79 4.74 -3.21
N LEU A 257 1.45 5.43 -4.30
CA LEU A 257 0.41 4.95 -5.22
C LEU A 257 0.80 3.63 -5.90
N GLY A 258 2.06 3.46 -6.28
CA GLY A 258 2.57 2.20 -6.84
C GLY A 258 2.40 1.03 -5.87
N TYR A 259 2.75 1.22 -4.60
CA TYR A 259 2.51 0.20 -3.57
C TYR A 259 1.02 -0.09 -3.35
N LEU A 260 0.16 0.93 -3.42
CA LEU A 260 -1.28 0.72 -3.28
C LEU A 260 -1.91 -0.02 -4.46
N MET A 261 -1.31 0.09 -5.65
CA MET A 261 -1.74 -0.65 -6.85
C MET A 261 -1.23 -2.10 -6.88
N ASP A 262 -0.39 -2.52 -5.92
CA ASP A 262 -0.01 -3.92 -5.75
C ASP A 262 -1.19 -4.70 -5.11
N PRO A 263 -1.71 -5.75 -5.78
CA PRO A 263 -2.81 -6.57 -5.25
C PRO A 263 -2.52 -7.20 -3.88
N ASN A 264 -1.26 -7.58 -3.64
CA ASN A 264 -0.85 -8.16 -2.36
C ASN A 264 -0.95 -7.13 -1.25
N MET A 265 -0.52 -5.89 -1.52
CA MET A 265 -0.61 -4.80 -0.55
C MET A 265 -2.06 -4.43 -0.24
N ALA A 266 -2.90 -4.31 -1.28
CA ALA A 266 -4.34 -4.07 -1.11
C ALA A 266 -5.00 -5.15 -0.24
N PHE A 267 -4.67 -6.43 -0.47
CA PHE A 267 -5.15 -7.55 0.32
C PHE A 267 -4.67 -7.50 1.78
N ILE A 268 -3.39 -7.18 2.02
CA ILE A 268 -2.82 -7.03 3.37
C ILE A 268 -3.52 -5.90 4.13
N LEU A 269 -3.71 -4.74 3.48
CA LEU A 269 -4.41 -3.60 4.10
C LEU A 269 -5.85 -3.93 4.44
N LEU A 270 -6.55 -4.63 3.55
CA LEU A 270 -7.91 -5.12 3.79
C LEU A 270 -7.96 -6.07 5.00
N ALA A 271 -7.01 -7.01 5.08
CA ALA A 271 -6.93 -7.99 6.17
C ALA A 271 -6.66 -7.33 7.52
N ILE A 272 -5.66 -6.43 7.58
CA ILE A 272 -5.32 -5.70 8.81
C ILE A 272 -6.46 -4.78 9.23
N GLY A 273 -7.08 -4.07 8.28
CA GLY A 273 -8.22 -3.21 8.54
C GLY A 273 -9.42 -3.98 9.11
N ALA A 274 -9.73 -5.13 8.51
CA ALA A 274 -10.81 -5.99 8.97
C ALA A 274 -10.51 -6.60 10.36
N LEU A 275 -9.27 -7.02 10.63
CA LEU A 275 -8.85 -7.50 11.95
C LEU A 275 -8.97 -6.40 13.01
N ALA A 276 -8.56 -5.19 12.69
CA ALA A 276 -8.65 -4.05 13.61
C ALA A 276 -10.10 -3.69 13.94
N LEU A 277 -11.00 -3.70 12.95
CA LEU A 277 -12.44 -3.55 13.19
C LEU A 277 -13.00 -4.70 14.02
N TYR A 278 -12.59 -5.93 13.74
CA TYR A 278 -13.00 -7.10 14.51
C TYR A 278 -12.56 -6.99 15.98
N ALA A 279 -11.35 -6.48 16.24
CA ALA A 279 -10.86 -6.25 17.60
C ALA A 279 -11.73 -5.20 18.34
N GLU A 280 -12.09 -4.10 17.69
CA GLU A 280 -13.00 -3.08 18.25
C GLU A 280 -14.38 -3.63 18.58
N PHE A 281 -14.96 -4.46 17.70
CA PHE A 281 -16.25 -5.11 17.96
C PHE A 281 -16.22 -6.01 19.20
N ASN A 282 -15.07 -6.64 19.49
CA ASN A 282 -14.93 -7.50 20.67
C ASN A 282 -14.61 -6.72 21.95
N HIS A 283 -14.02 -5.54 21.84
CA HIS A 283 -13.66 -4.65 22.95
C HIS A 283 -14.14 -3.22 22.69
N PRO A 284 -15.48 -2.99 22.72
CA PRO A 284 -16.03 -1.68 22.40
C PRO A 284 -15.52 -0.63 23.38
N GLY A 285 -15.05 0.50 22.84
CA GLY A 285 -14.50 1.63 23.61
C GLY A 285 -12.99 1.77 23.52
N ALA A 286 -12.28 0.89 22.84
CA ALA A 286 -10.85 1.05 22.57
C ALA A 286 -10.56 2.20 21.56
N VAL A 287 -11.53 2.56 20.70
CA VAL A 287 -11.53 3.64 19.68
C VAL A 287 -10.38 3.56 18.67
N VAL A 288 -9.15 3.36 19.14
CA VAL A 288 -7.93 3.38 18.29
C VAL A 288 -7.94 2.23 17.25
N PRO A 289 -8.17 0.96 17.60
CA PRO A 289 -8.23 -0.12 16.60
C PRO A 289 -9.33 0.11 15.57
N GLY A 290 -10.51 0.56 16.00
CA GLY A 290 -11.64 0.84 15.11
C GLY A 290 -11.32 1.93 14.11
N THR A 291 -10.73 3.03 14.57
CA THR A 291 -10.34 4.16 13.70
C THR A 291 -9.29 3.72 12.68
N VAL A 292 -8.24 3.03 13.12
CA VAL A 292 -7.19 2.49 12.23
C VAL A 292 -7.78 1.50 11.22
N GLY A 293 -8.69 0.63 11.70
CA GLY A 293 -9.39 -0.33 10.84
C GLY A 293 -10.18 0.32 9.72
N VAL A 294 -10.97 1.36 10.04
CA VAL A 294 -11.72 2.12 9.03
C VAL A 294 -10.78 2.76 8.00
N VAL A 295 -9.70 3.41 8.45
CA VAL A 295 -8.73 4.05 7.55
C VAL A 295 -8.12 3.02 6.61
N PHE A 296 -7.68 1.86 7.11
CA PHE A 296 -7.05 0.83 6.26
C PHE A 296 -8.05 0.20 5.28
N ILE A 297 -9.31 0.00 5.68
CA ILE A 297 -10.34 -0.48 4.75
C ILE A 297 -10.65 0.55 3.67
N LEU A 298 -10.70 1.85 3.99
CA LEU A 298 -10.91 2.89 2.99
C LEU A 298 -9.74 2.95 2.00
N ILE A 299 -8.50 2.85 2.48
CA ILE A 299 -7.31 2.79 1.61
C ILE A 299 -7.34 1.53 0.75
N ALA A 300 -7.66 0.36 1.32
CA ALA A 300 -7.79 -0.88 0.57
C ALA A 300 -8.91 -0.81 -0.47
N ALA A 301 -10.06 -0.24 -0.13
CA ALA A 301 -11.17 -0.04 -1.06
C ALA A 301 -10.79 0.89 -2.21
N PHE A 302 -10.05 1.97 -1.93
CA PHE A 302 -9.49 2.83 -2.97
C PHE A 302 -8.52 2.07 -3.89
N ALA A 303 -7.59 1.30 -3.32
CA ALA A 303 -6.64 0.47 -4.07
C ALA A 303 -7.37 -0.56 -4.94
N LEU A 304 -8.35 -1.27 -4.38
CA LEU A 304 -9.16 -2.26 -5.10
C LEU A 304 -10.03 -1.66 -6.19
N ASN A 305 -10.44 -0.39 -6.07
CA ASN A 305 -11.17 0.31 -7.14
C ASN A 305 -10.30 0.59 -8.38
N LEU A 306 -8.97 0.65 -8.21
CA LEU A 306 -8.01 0.81 -9.31
C LEU A 306 -7.65 -0.53 -9.98
N LEU A 307 -8.04 -1.66 -9.38
CA LEU A 307 -7.73 -3.02 -9.83
C LEU A 307 -8.99 -3.71 -10.36
N PRO A 308 -8.87 -4.66 -11.29
CA PRO A 308 -10.00 -5.46 -11.75
C PRO A 308 -10.46 -6.44 -10.66
N THR A 309 -11.25 -5.97 -9.71
CA THR A 309 -11.67 -6.74 -8.53
C THR A 309 -12.93 -7.55 -8.77
N ARG A 310 -12.98 -8.77 -8.19
CA ARG A 310 -14.16 -9.62 -8.15
C ARG A 310 -14.93 -9.42 -6.84
N PHE A 311 -16.12 -8.85 -6.88
CA PHE A 311 -16.96 -8.68 -5.71
C PHE A 311 -17.32 -9.98 -4.98
N ALA A 312 -17.42 -11.11 -5.72
CA ALA A 312 -17.64 -12.42 -5.13
C ALA A 312 -16.50 -12.82 -4.16
N ALA A 313 -15.26 -12.44 -4.45
CA ALA A 313 -14.12 -12.69 -3.57
C ALA A 313 -14.21 -11.91 -2.25
N LEU A 314 -14.72 -10.68 -2.28
CA LEU A 314 -15.03 -9.93 -1.06
C LEU A 314 -16.10 -10.65 -0.22
N GLY A 315 -17.09 -11.27 -0.88
CA GLY A 315 -18.08 -12.12 -0.21
C GLY A 315 -17.43 -13.30 0.53
N LEU A 316 -16.44 -13.96 -0.07
CA LEU A 316 -15.69 -15.04 0.60
C LEU A 316 -14.89 -14.52 1.80
N ILE A 317 -14.26 -13.34 1.69
CA ILE A 317 -13.53 -12.71 2.80
C ILE A 317 -14.48 -12.38 3.97
N VAL A 318 -15.64 -11.79 3.68
CA VAL A 318 -16.67 -11.50 4.70
C VAL A 318 -17.18 -12.82 5.32
N GLY A 319 -17.41 -13.85 4.49
CA GLY A 319 -17.80 -15.18 4.96
C GLY A 319 -16.75 -15.82 5.88
N ALA A 320 -15.47 -15.62 5.61
CA ALA A 320 -14.39 -16.09 6.49
C ALA A 320 -14.47 -15.44 7.89
N PHE A 321 -14.68 -14.11 7.97
CA PHE A 321 -14.87 -13.44 9.26
C PHE A 321 -16.15 -13.91 9.97
N ALA A 322 -17.21 -14.22 9.22
CA ALA A 322 -18.42 -14.81 9.82
C ALA A 322 -18.14 -16.19 10.44
N LEU A 323 -17.32 -17.03 9.79
CA LEU A 323 -16.88 -18.32 10.35
C LEU A 323 -16.00 -18.14 11.59
N PHE A 324 -15.07 -17.19 11.58
CA PHE A 324 -14.27 -16.88 12.76
C PHE A 324 -15.14 -16.40 13.94
N ALA A 325 -16.15 -15.57 13.67
CA ALA A 325 -17.10 -15.14 14.70
C ALA A 325 -17.99 -16.28 15.21
N ALA A 326 -18.37 -17.20 14.31
CA ALA A 326 -19.18 -18.37 14.67
C ALA A 326 -18.42 -19.37 15.55
N GLU A 327 -17.11 -19.58 15.30
CA GLU A 327 -16.24 -20.45 16.12
C GLU A 327 -16.32 -20.10 17.60
N ALA A 328 -16.37 -18.81 17.93
CA ALA A 328 -16.48 -18.34 19.29
C ALA A 328 -17.81 -18.65 19.96
N LYS A 329 -18.86 -18.71 19.19
CA LYS A 329 -20.22 -18.95 19.68
C LYS A 329 -20.51 -20.46 19.78
N PHE A 330 -20.01 -21.21 18.82
CA PHE A 330 -20.20 -22.65 18.70
C PHE A 330 -18.83 -23.33 18.97
N ALA A 331 -18.66 -24.02 20.04
CA ALA A 331 -17.41 -24.69 20.42
C ALA A 331 -17.08 -25.85 19.44
N THR A 332 -16.70 -25.52 18.19
CA THR A 332 -16.42 -26.48 17.11
C THR A 332 -14.98 -26.98 17.09
N HIS A 333 -14.20 -26.67 18.13
CA HIS A 333 -12.81 -27.12 18.29
C HIS A 333 -11.88 -26.74 17.13
N GLY A 334 -12.12 -25.59 16.50
CA GLY A 334 -11.27 -25.05 15.44
C GLY A 334 -11.72 -25.37 14.01
N VAL A 335 -12.77 -26.17 13.82
CA VAL A 335 -13.25 -26.54 12.47
C VAL A 335 -13.68 -25.30 11.66
N LEU A 336 -14.43 -24.38 12.28
CA LEU A 336 -14.86 -23.15 11.62
C LEU A 336 -13.68 -22.19 11.40
N THR A 337 -12.68 -22.19 12.29
CA THR A 337 -11.44 -21.42 12.09
C THR A 337 -10.70 -21.92 10.86
N VAL A 338 -10.52 -23.22 10.68
CA VAL A 338 -9.89 -23.80 9.48
C VAL A 338 -10.69 -23.45 8.23
N GLY A 339 -12.02 -23.59 8.27
CA GLY A 339 -12.91 -23.19 7.19
C GLY A 339 -12.77 -21.71 6.85
N GLY A 340 -12.67 -20.85 7.86
CA GLY A 340 -12.43 -19.42 7.70
C GLY A 340 -11.09 -19.10 7.04
N ILE A 341 -10.01 -19.79 7.44
CA ILE A 341 -8.69 -19.64 6.80
C ILE A 341 -8.77 -20.03 5.31
N VAL A 342 -9.42 -21.14 4.99
CA VAL A 342 -9.60 -21.58 3.60
C VAL A 342 -10.40 -20.55 2.79
N LEU A 343 -11.54 -20.07 3.33
CA LEU A 343 -12.35 -19.05 2.66
C LEU A 343 -11.59 -17.74 2.45
N PHE A 344 -10.83 -17.32 3.46
CA PHE A 344 -10.05 -16.08 3.38
C PHE A 344 -8.93 -16.20 2.35
N THR A 345 -8.24 -17.34 2.30
CA THR A 345 -7.21 -17.63 1.30
C THR A 345 -7.80 -17.63 -0.11
N LEU A 346 -8.90 -18.34 -0.33
CA LEU A 346 -9.59 -18.36 -1.62
C LEU A 346 -10.10 -16.98 -2.02
N GLY A 347 -10.67 -16.24 -1.07
CA GLY A 347 -11.09 -14.86 -1.27
C GLY A 347 -9.93 -13.96 -1.71
N GLY A 348 -8.76 -14.08 -1.08
CA GLY A 348 -7.54 -13.36 -1.47
C GLY A 348 -7.07 -13.71 -2.88
N LEU A 349 -6.97 -15.01 -3.19
CA LEU A 349 -6.52 -15.48 -4.52
C LEU A 349 -7.44 -15.06 -5.66
N LEU A 350 -8.74 -14.97 -5.38
CA LEU A 350 -9.77 -14.60 -6.37
C LEU A 350 -10.06 -13.08 -6.36
N LEU A 351 -9.41 -12.30 -5.50
CA LEU A 351 -9.73 -10.89 -5.28
C LEU A 351 -9.52 -10.05 -6.52
N VAL A 352 -8.40 -10.27 -7.22
CA VAL A 352 -8.03 -9.54 -8.44
C VAL A 352 -8.02 -10.50 -9.62
N ASP A 353 -8.79 -10.16 -10.65
CA ASP A 353 -8.91 -10.92 -11.87
C ASP A 353 -7.99 -10.34 -12.96
N SER A 354 -6.78 -10.81 -13.03
CA SER A 354 -5.81 -10.39 -14.03
C SER A 354 -5.23 -11.59 -14.78
N PRO A 355 -5.03 -11.51 -16.10
CA PRO A 355 -4.31 -12.52 -16.87
C PRO A 355 -2.81 -12.52 -16.55
N ILE A 356 -2.30 -11.41 -16.04
CA ILE A 356 -0.89 -11.23 -15.69
C ILE A 356 -0.67 -11.76 -14.27
N PRO A 357 0.16 -12.80 -14.05
CA PRO A 357 0.39 -13.38 -12.72
C PRO A 357 0.86 -12.38 -11.69
N GLU A 358 1.70 -11.41 -12.10
CA GLU A 358 2.24 -10.36 -11.26
C GLU A 358 1.17 -9.38 -10.74
N MET A 359 0.02 -9.31 -11.40
CA MET A 359 -1.13 -8.50 -10.99
C MET A 359 -2.19 -9.31 -10.22
N ARG A 360 -1.82 -10.43 -9.60
CA ARG A 360 -2.69 -11.23 -8.74
C ARG A 360 -2.16 -11.29 -7.32
N VAL A 361 -3.01 -11.61 -6.36
CA VAL A 361 -2.56 -11.96 -5.01
C VAL A 361 -1.83 -13.32 -5.07
N HIS A 362 -0.59 -13.34 -4.61
CA HIS A 362 0.22 -14.54 -4.60
C HIS A 362 -0.26 -15.52 -3.52
N LEU A 363 -0.21 -16.83 -3.81
CA LEU A 363 -0.60 -17.86 -2.85
C LEU A 363 0.18 -17.75 -1.52
N LEU A 364 1.47 -17.47 -1.59
CA LEU A 364 2.28 -17.31 -0.39
C LEU A 364 1.80 -16.13 0.47
N THR A 365 1.48 -14.99 -0.15
CA THR A 365 0.91 -13.82 0.54
C THR A 365 -0.44 -14.15 1.14
N ALA A 366 -1.32 -14.83 0.36
CA ALA A 366 -2.63 -15.22 0.84
C ALA A 366 -2.55 -16.12 2.09
N LEU A 367 -1.67 -17.12 2.10
CA LEU A 367 -1.45 -18.01 3.25
C LEU A 367 -0.76 -17.29 4.41
N ALA A 368 0.27 -16.47 4.12
CA ALA A 368 1.00 -15.71 5.14
C ALA A 368 0.11 -14.72 5.90
N VAL A 369 -0.97 -14.27 5.28
CA VAL A 369 -1.96 -13.37 5.92
C VAL A 369 -3.09 -14.16 6.56
N SER A 370 -3.68 -15.14 5.87
CA SER A 370 -4.88 -15.85 6.34
C SER A 370 -4.63 -16.74 7.55
N ILE A 371 -3.47 -17.42 7.64
CA ILE A 371 -3.17 -18.31 8.76
C ILE A 371 -2.99 -17.52 10.07
N PRO A 372 -2.11 -16.49 10.16
CA PRO A 372 -2.02 -15.68 11.36
C PRO A 372 -3.34 -15.00 11.73
N LEU A 373 -4.06 -14.48 10.72
CA LEU A 373 -5.35 -13.82 10.90
C LEU A 373 -6.35 -14.77 11.59
N GLY A 374 -6.49 -15.99 11.09
CA GLY A 374 -7.37 -17.01 11.67
C GLY A 374 -6.97 -17.37 13.10
N VAL A 375 -5.68 -17.60 13.35
CA VAL A 375 -5.15 -17.92 14.68
C VAL A 375 -5.38 -16.77 15.67
N ILE A 376 -5.05 -15.53 15.29
CA ILE A 376 -5.25 -14.34 16.14
C ILE A 376 -6.72 -14.13 16.43
N THR A 377 -7.59 -14.27 15.43
CA THR A 377 -9.03 -14.08 15.57
C THR A 377 -9.63 -15.14 16.51
N ALA A 378 -9.27 -16.40 16.35
CA ALA A 378 -9.69 -17.48 17.25
C ALA A 378 -9.18 -17.26 18.68
N PHE A 379 -7.93 -16.82 18.84
CA PHE A 379 -7.35 -16.51 20.16
C PHE A 379 -8.07 -15.35 20.85
N LEU A 380 -8.25 -14.21 20.15
CA LEU A 380 -8.96 -13.05 20.71
C LEU A 380 -10.39 -13.41 21.12
N MET A 381 -11.06 -14.22 20.30
CA MET A 381 -12.41 -14.64 20.60
C MET A 381 -12.48 -15.58 21.80
N THR A 382 -11.51 -16.49 21.94
CA THR A 382 -11.42 -17.37 23.13
C THR A 382 -11.29 -16.54 24.39
N ILE A 383 -10.46 -15.48 24.37
CA ILE A 383 -10.32 -14.55 25.50
C ILE A 383 -11.64 -13.82 25.78
N ALA A 384 -12.31 -13.30 24.75
CA ALA A 384 -13.57 -12.56 24.90
C ALA A 384 -14.68 -13.44 25.49
N VAL A 385 -14.81 -14.69 25.04
CA VAL A 385 -15.78 -15.66 25.59
C VAL A 385 -15.44 -16.02 27.05
N LYS A 386 -14.16 -16.26 27.33
CA LYS A 386 -13.72 -16.57 28.72
C LYS A 386 -13.99 -15.39 29.65
N ALA A 387 -13.72 -14.16 29.22
CA ALA A 387 -14.01 -12.94 29.98
C ALA A 387 -15.52 -12.77 30.27
N ARG A 388 -16.39 -13.10 29.30
CA ARG A 388 -17.85 -13.04 29.48
C ARG A 388 -18.40 -14.15 30.33
N ARG A 389 -17.74 -15.32 30.38
CA ARG A 389 -18.13 -16.46 31.22
C ARG A 389 -17.70 -16.29 32.67
N ASN A 390 -16.66 -15.56 32.94
CA ASN A 390 -16.24 -15.25 34.31
C ASN A 390 -17.28 -14.31 34.90
N LYS A 391 -18.17 -14.87 35.79
CA LYS A 391 -19.06 -14.06 36.61
C LYS A 391 -18.20 -13.07 37.38
N GLN A 392 -18.54 -11.79 37.27
CA GLN A 392 -17.95 -10.79 38.15
C GLN A 392 -18.45 -11.10 39.57
N VAL A 393 -17.54 -11.59 40.39
CA VAL A 393 -17.78 -11.95 41.79
C VAL A 393 -17.55 -10.72 42.69
N SER A 394 -17.82 -9.53 42.18
CA SER A 394 -17.73 -8.28 42.92
C SER A 394 -19.12 -7.77 43.30
N GLY A 395 -19.24 -7.26 44.50
CA GLY A 395 -20.48 -6.75 45.09
C GLY A 395 -21.26 -7.77 45.90
N ALA A 396 -22.50 -7.45 46.24
CA ALA A 396 -23.40 -8.22 47.13
C ALA A 396 -23.55 -9.70 46.75
N GLN A 397 -23.50 -10.00 45.42
CA GLN A 397 -23.63 -11.38 44.93
C GLN A 397 -22.36 -12.22 45.15
N GLY A 398 -21.18 -11.57 45.31
CA GLY A 398 -19.92 -12.26 45.55
C GLY A 398 -19.75 -12.72 46.99
N LEU A 399 -20.52 -12.17 47.92
CA LEU A 399 -20.47 -12.55 49.31
C LEU A 399 -21.38 -13.74 49.65
N ILE A 400 -22.43 -13.94 48.86
CA ILE A 400 -23.39 -15.04 49.11
C ILE A 400 -22.77 -16.38 48.81
N GLY A 401 -22.77 -17.28 49.82
CA GLY A 401 -22.16 -18.59 49.77
C GLY A 401 -20.72 -18.63 50.28
N GLU A 402 -20.08 -17.48 50.52
CA GLU A 402 -18.74 -17.41 51.10
C GLU A 402 -18.75 -17.81 52.58
N VAL A 403 -17.64 -18.39 53.02
CA VAL A 403 -17.43 -18.77 54.43
C VAL A 403 -16.63 -17.66 55.11
N GLY A 404 -17.23 -17.06 56.13
CA GLY A 404 -16.59 -16.11 57.04
C GLY A 404 -16.35 -16.70 58.42
N VAL A 405 -15.68 -15.91 59.28
CA VAL A 405 -15.43 -16.29 60.69
C VAL A 405 -16.02 -15.23 61.61
N ALA A 406 -16.79 -15.66 62.59
CA ALA A 406 -17.38 -14.77 63.59
C ALA A 406 -16.29 -14.12 64.46
N GLN A 407 -16.19 -12.81 64.41
CA GLN A 407 -15.25 -12.02 65.20
C GLN A 407 -15.85 -11.60 66.56
N THR A 408 -17.17 -11.54 66.64
CA THR A 408 -17.94 -11.36 67.89
C THR A 408 -19.03 -12.40 67.96
N SER A 409 -19.55 -12.68 69.16
CA SER A 409 -20.71 -13.55 69.27
C SER A 409 -21.92 -12.99 68.53
N LEU A 410 -22.59 -13.83 67.73
CA LEU A 410 -23.84 -13.49 67.06
C LEU A 410 -25.05 -13.98 67.88
N ALA A 411 -25.66 -13.07 68.66
CA ALA A 411 -26.83 -13.41 69.51
C ALA A 411 -27.85 -12.24 69.49
N PRO A 412 -28.65 -11.99 68.45
CA PRO A 412 -28.59 -12.47 67.06
C PRO A 412 -27.66 -11.68 66.19
N ARG A 413 -27.09 -10.53 66.62
CA ARG A 413 -26.23 -9.61 65.85
C ARG A 413 -24.79 -9.64 66.34
N GLY A 414 -23.86 -9.50 65.40
CA GLY A 414 -22.43 -9.38 65.64
C GLY A 414 -21.68 -9.05 64.40
N LYS A 415 -20.36 -9.32 64.40
CA LYS A 415 -19.47 -9.06 63.28
C LYS A 415 -18.79 -10.30 62.79
N ILE A 416 -18.72 -10.46 61.50
CA ILE A 416 -17.97 -11.54 60.86
C ILE A 416 -16.89 -10.99 59.95
N PHE A 417 -15.84 -11.72 59.76
CA PHE A 417 -14.78 -11.45 58.82
C PHE A 417 -14.96 -12.36 57.61
N VAL A 418 -15.21 -11.74 56.45
CA VAL A 418 -15.41 -12.46 55.17
C VAL A 418 -14.82 -11.65 54.04
N HIS A 419 -14.16 -12.31 53.11
CA HIS A 419 -13.56 -11.69 51.92
C HIS A 419 -12.55 -10.56 52.23
N GLY A 420 -11.84 -10.67 53.38
CA GLY A 420 -10.86 -9.63 53.77
C GLY A 420 -11.44 -8.43 54.52
N GLU A 421 -12.75 -8.38 54.76
CA GLU A 421 -13.46 -7.26 55.35
C GLU A 421 -14.31 -7.67 56.53
N LEU A 422 -14.55 -6.73 57.46
CA LEU A 422 -15.40 -6.91 58.63
C LEU A 422 -16.82 -6.43 58.35
N TRP A 423 -17.78 -7.33 58.38
CA TRP A 423 -19.18 -7.08 58.09
C TRP A 423 -20.09 -7.25 59.32
N ASP A 424 -21.11 -6.44 59.41
CA ASP A 424 -22.20 -6.68 60.37
C ASP A 424 -23.02 -7.89 59.91
N ALA A 425 -23.29 -8.79 60.82
CA ALA A 425 -24.00 -10.03 60.51
C ALA A 425 -25.09 -10.35 61.54
N VAL A 426 -26.11 -11.07 61.05
CA VAL A 426 -27.22 -11.57 61.85
C VAL A 426 -27.35 -13.07 61.60
N SER A 427 -27.45 -13.81 62.68
CA SER A 427 -27.73 -15.24 62.62
C SER A 427 -29.03 -15.58 63.39
N SER A 428 -29.80 -16.54 62.88
CA SER A 428 -30.99 -17.10 63.58
C SER A 428 -30.66 -17.95 64.79
N VAL A 429 -29.39 -18.39 64.86
CA VAL A 429 -28.88 -19.24 65.94
C VAL A 429 -27.68 -18.54 66.54
N GLU A 430 -27.48 -18.74 67.88
CA GLU A 430 -26.30 -18.18 68.53
C GLU A 430 -25.01 -18.82 68.01
N VAL A 431 -24.07 -17.95 67.58
CA VAL A 431 -22.77 -18.38 67.05
C VAL A 431 -21.66 -17.78 67.88
N PRO A 432 -20.83 -18.65 68.53
CA PRO A 432 -19.71 -18.18 69.35
C PRO A 432 -18.58 -17.58 68.46
N VAL A 433 -17.75 -16.76 69.10
CA VAL A 433 -16.57 -16.15 68.44
C VAL A 433 -15.65 -17.26 67.93
N GLY A 434 -15.13 -17.04 66.70
CA GLY A 434 -14.20 -17.97 66.02
C GLY A 434 -14.89 -19.06 65.21
N GLN A 435 -16.22 -19.22 65.32
CA GLN A 435 -16.95 -20.19 64.51
C GLN A 435 -17.09 -19.75 63.05
N SER A 436 -16.94 -20.70 62.12
CA SER A 436 -17.18 -20.50 60.71
C SER A 436 -18.68 -20.36 60.40
N VAL A 437 -19.03 -19.39 59.58
CA VAL A 437 -20.41 -19.14 59.15
C VAL A 437 -20.44 -18.99 57.62
N VAL A 438 -21.55 -19.42 57.01
CA VAL A 438 -21.79 -19.23 55.59
C VAL A 438 -22.77 -18.09 55.38
N VAL A 439 -22.45 -17.18 54.44
CA VAL A 439 -23.32 -16.06 54.07
C VAL A 439 -24.45 -16.57 53.19
N ARG A 440 -25.69 -16.36 53.65
CA ARG A 440 -26.90 -16.75 52.90
C ARG A 440 -27.49 -15.60 52.09
N ARG A 441 -27.47 -14.41 52.64
CA ARG A 441 -28.09 -13.24 52.04
C ARG A 441 -27.44 -11.94 52.54
N LEU A 442 -27.44 -10.93 51.71
CA LEU A 442 -27.12 -9.56 52.10
C LEU A 442 -28.40 -8.72 52.11
N ASP A 443 -28.67 -8.08 53.23
CA ASP A 443 -29.82 -7.20 53.44
C ASP A 443 -29.31 -5.78 53.81
N GLY A 444 -29.25 -4.90 52.82
CA GLY A 444 -28.55 -3.62 52.93
C GLY A 444 -27.05 -3.83 53.16
N PHE A 445 -26.54 -3.50 54.33
CA PHE A 445 -25.14 -3.70 54.75
C PHE A 445 -24.97 -4.79 55.81
N VAL A 446 -25.99 -5.59 56.06
CA VAL A 446 -25.98 -6.66 57.07
C VAL A 446 -26.06 -8.01 56.38
N LEU A 447 -25.13 -8.91 56.71
CA LEU A 447 -25.09 -10.26 56.21
C LEU A 447 -25.98 -11.18 57.04
N GLN A 448 -26.87 -11.94 56.43
CA GLN A 448 -27.58 -13.05 57.08
C GLN A 448 -26.72 -14.31 56.92
N VAL A 449 -26.36 -14.91 58.04
CA VAL A 449 -25.41 -16.02 58.07
C VAL A 449 -25.95 -17.20 58.89
N ASP A 450 -25.54 -18.41 58.49
CA ASP A 450 -25.78 -19.65 59.21
C ASP A 450 -24.45 -20.26 59.68
N PRO A 451 -24.40 -20.90 60.83
CA PRO A 451 -23.20 -21.61 61.24
C PRO A 451 -22.90 -22.79 60.33
N VAL A 452 -21.64 -22.96 59.98
CA VAL A 452 -21.18 -24.16 59.29
C VAL A 452 -21.21 -25.31 60.33
N LEU A 453 -22.14 -26.27 60.18
CA LEU A 453 -22.17 -27.45 60.97
C LEU A 453 -21.00 -28.35 60.56
N ASP A 454 -20.00 -28.49 61.42
CA ASP A 454 -18.95 -29.45 61.19
C ASP A 454 -19.58 -30.86 61.16
N ALA A 455 -19.32 -31.60 60.08
CA ALA A 455 -19.84 -32.94 59.86
C ALA A 455 -19.37 -33.99 60.95
N THR A 456 -18.64 -33.57 62.00
CA THR A 456 -18.09 -34.35 63.05
C THR A 456 -18.97 -34.43 64.34
N GLN A 457 -20.14 -33.76 64.36
CA GLN A 457 -21.10 -33.85 65.47
C GLN A 457 -22.45 -34.47 65.06
N VAL A 458 -22.44 -35.56 64.32
CA VAL A 458 -23.60 -36.42 64.22
C VAL A 458 -23.60 -37.31 65.43
N VAL A 459 -24.30 -36.88 66.47
CA VAL A 459 -24.68 -37.77 67.64
C VAL A 459 -25.52 -38.92 67.07
N PRO A 460 -25.10 -40.20 67.23
CA PRO A 460 -25.92 -41.31 66.78
C PRO A 460 -27.22 -41.31 67.54
N ALA A 461 -28.35 -41.35 66.85
CA ALA A 461 -29.66 -41.57 67.47
C ALA A 461 -29.71 -42.88 68.24
N PRO A 462 -30.36 -42.92 69.43
CA PRO A 462 -30.45 -44.12 70.20
C PRO A 462 -31.26 -45.19 69.45
N ALA A 463 -30.68 -46.39 69.39
CA ALA A 463 -31.32 -47.56 68.82
C ALA A 463 -32.60 -47.88 69.60
N THR A 464 -33.77 -47.65 69.01
CA THR A 464 -35.04 -48.22 69.48
C THR A 464 -35.18 -49.60 68.82
N LEU A 465 -35.11 -50.62 69.74
CA LEU A 465 -35.59 -51.97 69.52
C LEU A 465 -37.05 -51.99 69.04
N ARG A 466 -37.30 -52.51 67.82
CA ARG A 466 -38.21 -53.65 67.55
C ARG A 466 -38.15 -54.04 66.08
#